data_ea202eef0bdae689d76664bcab7093ac
#
_entry.id   ea202eef0bdae689d76664bcab7093ac
#
_cell.length_a   1.000
_cell.length_b   1.000
_cell.length_c   1.000
_cell.angle_alpha   90.00
_cell.angle_beta   90.00
_cell.angle_gamma   90.00
#
_symmetry.space_group_name_H-M   'P 1'
#
loop_
_entity.id
_entity.type
_entity.pdbx_description
1 polymer ?
#
loop_
_entity_poly.entity_id
_entity_poly.type
_entity_poly.pdbx_seq_one_letter_code
_entity_poly.pdbx_strand_id
1 'polypeptide(L)'
;MSTGDAKLVRFLQQECTRLQDEKQLLIDEVYALRRYIRALQELQETVQRFTPEQDILALLDETLKCAMTLLDTTDGSLMLIDEETDELVFILVHGAAGEKLIGHRFDRRQGIAGWAAQHIEPVISSNVHNDPRFLPQVDEQIGFETRSIVAVPLAARGRVLGVIEVINKRSGEDFTGDDASLLSILATLSASALDYAASVETEKQAGVTG
;
A
#
# COMPACT_ATOMS: atom_id res chain seq x y z
N MET A 1 -0.41 -4.71 -59.80
CA MET A 1 -0.03 -3.85 -58.68
C MET A 1 1.44 -3.50 -58.83
N SER A 2 1.75 -2.21 -58.89
CA SER A 2 3.16 -1.76 -59.01
C SER A 2 3.91 -2.07 -57.71
N THR A 3 5.22 -2.32 -57.83
CA THR A 3 6.10 -2.56 -56.66
C THR A 3 6.03 -1.37 -55.63
N GLY A 4 5.67 -0.18 -56.12
CA GLY A 4 5.44 1.01 -55.34
C GLY A 4 4.17 0.91 -54.46
N ASP A 5 3.08 0.37 -55.00
CA ASP A 5 1.80 0.22 -54.30
C ASP A 5 1.93 -0.75 -53.14
N ALA A 6 2.68 -1.85 -53.33
CA ALA A 6 2.91 -2.84 -52.28
C ALA A 6 3.76 -2.29 -51.09
N LYS A 7 4.73 -1.42 -51.40
CA LYS A 7 5.53 -0.74 -50.34
C LYS A 7 4.69 0.27 -49.55
N LEU A 8 3.85 1.04 -50.23
CA LEU A 8 2.96 2.01 -49.60
C LEU A 8 1.94 1.32 -48.67
N VAL A 9 1.32 0.22 -49.17
CA VAL A 9 0.38 -0.55 -48.37
C VAL A 9 1.03 -1.11 -47.09
N ARG A 10 2.25 -1.67 -47.21
CA ARG A 10 2.98 -2.17 -46.03
C ARG A 10 3.33 -1.07 -45.06
N PHE A 11 3.76 0.10 -45.52
CA PHE A 11 4.05 1.25 -44.69
C PHE A 11 2.79 1.71 -43.91
N LEU A 12 1.65 1.87 -44.62
CA LEU A 12 0.39 2.26 -43.99
C LEU A 12 -0.08 1.23 -42.97
N GLN A 13 0.07 -0.06 -43.25
CA GLN A 13 -0.24 -1.12 -42.28
C GLN A 13 0.62 -1.00 -41.00
N GLN A 14 1.92 -0.77 -41.15
CA GLN A 14 2.83 -0.60 -40.02
C GLN A 14 2.46 0.65 -39.19
N GLU A 15 2.16 1.77 -39.87
CA GLU A 15 1.73 2.99 -39.15
C GLU A 15 0.37 2.80 -38.46
N CYS A 16 -0.58 2.10 -39.07
CA CYS A 16 -1.84 1.77 -38.42
C CYS A 16 -1.65 0.94 -37.16
N THR A 17 -0.81 -0.10 -37.20
CA THR A 17 -0.51 -0.92 -36.05
C THR A 17 0.14 -0.10 -34.96
N ARG A 18 1.17 0.70 -35.29
CA ARG A 18 1.84 1.60 -34.34
C ARG A 18 0.87 2.56 -33.65
N LEU A 19 -0.01 3.21 -34.42
CA LEU A 19 -1.01 4.12 -33.89
C LEU A 19 -2.07 3.42 -33.03
N GLN A 20 -2.41 2.19 -33.36
CA GLN A 20 -3.31 1.37 -32.52
C GLN A 20 -2.67 1.01 -31.18
N ASP A 21 -1.40 0.62 -31.20
CA ASP A 21 -0.66 0.30 -29.97
C ASP A 21 -0.49 1.54 -29.10
N GLU A 22 -0.10 2.68 -29.69
CA GLU A 22 0.03 3.96 -28.99
C GLU A 22 -1.31 4.43 -28.40
N LYS A 23 -2.40 4.30 -29.19
CA LYS A 23 -3.75 4.60 -28.70
C LYS A 23 -4.15 3.72 -27.53
N GLN A 24 -3.84 2.41 -27.59
CA GLN A 24 -4.18 1.49 -26.49
C GLN A 24 -3.42 1.87 -25.22
N LEU A 25 -2.13 2.16 -25.34
CA LEU A 25 -1.29 2.60 -24.21
C LEU A 25 -1.83 3.87 -23.57
N LEU A 26 -2.22 4.88 -24.37
CA LEU A 26 -2.84 6.11 -23.85
C LEU A 26 -4.20 5.86 -23.18
N ILE A 27 -4.99 4.95 -23.70
CA ILE A 27 -6.27 4.56 -23.08
C ILE A 27 -6.02 3.93 -21.69
N ASP A 28 -5.07 3.02 -21.60
CA ASP A 28 -4.72 2.34 -20.36
C ASP A 28 -4.19 3.35 -19.31
N GLU A 29 -3.36 4.30 -19.73
CA GLU A 29 -2.88 5.41 -18.90
C GLU A 29 -4.04 6.30 -18.38
N VAL A 30 -4.98 6.67 -19.24
CA VAL A 30 -6.17 7.46 -18.86
C VAL A 30 -7.03 6.68 -17.86
N TYR A 31 -7.20 5.38 -18.02
CA TYR A 31 -7.94 4.56 -17.06
C TYR A 31 -7.22 4.50 -15.70
N ALA A 32 -5.90 4.35 -15.69
CA ALA A 32 -5.10 4.36 -14.48
C ALA A 32 -5.21 5.71 -13.75
N LEU A 33 -5.04 6.83 -14.47
CA LEU A 33 -5.18 8.18 -13.90
C LEU A 33 -6.58 8.43 -13.32
N ARG A 34 -7.65 8.00 -14.00
CA ARG A 34 -9.02 8.11 -13.47
C ARG A 34 -9.22 7.30 -12.20
N ARG A 35 -8.62 6.11 -12.11
CA ARG A 35 -8.64 5.28 -10.90
C ARG A 35 -7.94 6.01 -9.74
N TYR A 36 -6.77 6.59 -9.99
CA TYR A 36 -6.04 7.38 -9.01
C TYR A 36 -6.85 8.58 -8.50
N ILE A 37 -7.44 9.37 -9.41
CA ILE A 37 -8.24 10.52 -9.03
C ILE A 37 -9.42 10.11 -8.16
N ARG A 38 -10.12 9.03 -8.50
CA ARG A 38 -11.25 8.53 -7.73
C ARG A 38 -10.83 8.09 -6.33
N ALA A 39 -9.76 7.31 -6.20
CA ALA A 39 -9.30 6.84 -4.91
C ALA A 39 -8.82 8.00 -4.01
N LEU A 40 -8.16 9.02 -4.58
CA LEU A 40 -7.79 10.24 -3.83
C LEU A 40 -9.02 11.05 -3.40
N GLN A 41 -10.08 11.10 -4.22
CA GLN A 41 -11.34 11.76 -3.85
C GLN A 41 -12.04 11.02 -2.71
N GLU A 42 -12.12 9.68 -2.75
CA GLU A 42 -12.67 8.85 -1.68
C GLU A 42 -11.90 9.05 -0.38
N LEU A 43 -10.57 9.07 -0.45
CA LEU A 43 -9.72 9.36 0.71
C LEU A 43 -9.95 10.77 1.25
N GLN A 44 -10.02 11.78 0.37
CA GLN A 44 -10.30 13.17 0.77
C GLN A 44 -11.66 13.29 1.49
N GLU A 45 -12.70 12.65 0.97
CA GLU A 45 -14.02 12.64 1.60
C GLU A 45 -13.98 11.97 2.97
N THR A 46 -13.23 10.88 3.11
CA THR A 46 -13.05 10.18 4.39
C THR A 46 -12.34 11.06 5.41
N VAL A 47 -11.24 11.70 5.02
CA VAL A 47 -10.50 12.64 5.90
C VAL A 47 -11.36 13.85 6.30
N GLN A 48 -12.20 14.38 5.41
CA GLN A 48 -13.09 15.50 5.74
C GLN A 48 -14.21 15.14 6.72
N ARG A 49 -14.63 13.87 6.72
CA ARG A 49 -15.63 13.37 7.68
C ARG A 49 -15.00 12.95 9.01
N PHE A 50 -13.68 12.84 9.04
CA PHE A 50 -12.96 12.42 10.24
C PHE A 50 -13.13 13.46 11.34
N THR A 51 -13.71 13.04 12.46
CA THR A 51 -13.72 13.79 13.72
C THR A 51 -12.91 13.02 14.75
N PRO A 52 -12.22 13.68 15.69
CA PRO A 52 -11.37 13.01 16.69
C PRO A 52 -12.10 11.99 17.58
N GLU A 53 -13.42 12.00 17.53
CA GLU A 53 -14.31 11.11 18.28
C GLU A 53 -14.75 9.91 17.44
N GLN A 54 -14.42 9.89 16.14
CA GLN A 54 -14.72 8.76 15.26
C GLN A 54 -13.60 7.74 15.28
N ASP A 55 -13.98 6.51 14.96
CA ASP A 55 -13.15 5.32 14.97
C ASP A 55 -11.94 5.48 14.02
N ILE A 56 -10.75 5.70 14.61
CA ILE A 56 -9.47 5.79 13.88
C ILE A 56 -9.25 4.53 13.04
N LEU A 57 -9.74 3.36 13.49
CA LEU A 57 -9.62 2.11 12.73
C LEU A 57 -10.37 2.18 11.40
N ALA A 58 -11.51 2.87 11.35
CA ALA A 58 -12.24 3.05 10.09
C ALA A 58 -11.44 3.90 9.09
N LEU A 59 -10.76 4.95 9.54
CA LEU A 59 -9.90 5.76 8.67
C LEU A 59 -8.70 4.96 8.14
N LEU A 60 -8.06 4.16 9.00
CA LEU A 60 -6.94 3.31 8.61
C LEU A 60 -7.38 2.24 7.62
N ASP A 61 -8.56 1.67 7.83
CA ASP A 61 -9.16 0.67 6.94
C ASP A 61 -9.44 1.23 5.54
N GLU A 62 -10.04 2.42 5.46
CA GLU A 62 -10.28 3.11 4.19
C GLU A 62 -8.96 3.50 3.51
N THR A 63 -7.94 3.91 4.29
CA THR A 63 -6.62 4.21 3.73
C THR A 63 -5.96 2.98 3.14
N LEU A 64 -6.04 1.83 3.81
CA LEU A 64 -5.52 0.56 3.30
C LEU A 64 -6.24 0.13 2.02
N LYS A 65 -7.58 0.21 1.98
CA LYS A 65 -8.39 -0.07 0.77
C LYS A 65 -8.02 0.86 -0.39
N CYS A 66 -7.84 2.15 -0.10
CA CYS A 66 -7.37 3.13 -1.07
C CYS A 66 -5.99 2.75 -1.63
N ALA A 67 -5.04 2.40 -0.76
CA ALA A 67 -3.70 1.94 -1.16
C ALA A 67 -3.77 0.72 -2.09
N MET A 68 -4.55 -0.30 -1.71
CA MET A 68 -4.73 -1.51 -2.51
C MET A 68 -5.35 -1.21 -3.89
N THR A 69 -6.30 -0.28 -3.94
CA THR A 69 -6.94 0.15 -5.19
C THR A 69 -5.95 0.88 -6.09
N LEU A 70 -5.18 1.80 -5.53
CA LEU A 70 -4.20 2.61 -6.25
C LEU A 70 -3.05 1.76 -6.81
N LEU A 71 -2.56 0.81 -6.01
CA LEU A 71 -1.42 -0.03 -6.36
C LEU A 71 -1.82 -1.32 -7.09
N ASP A 72 -3.11 -1.48 -7.40
CA ASP A 72 -3.66 -2.63 -8.12
C ASP A 72 -3.36 -3.97 -7.43
N THR A 73 -3.63 -4.04 -6.13
CA THR A 73 -3.45 -5.26 -5.33
C THR A 73 -4.78 -5.76 -4.77
N THR A 74 -4.82 -7.03 -4.37
CA THR A 74 -5.96 -7.62 -3.64
C THR A 74 -5.66 -7.87 -2.18
N ASP A 75 -4.39 -7.80 -1.82
CA ASP A 75 -3.89 -8.18 -0.51
C ASP A 75 -3.09 -7.03 0.08
N GLY A 76 -3.30 -6.76 1.35
CA GLY A 76 -2.58 -5.73 2.08
C GLY A 76 -2.87 -5.80 3.56
N SER A 77 -1.99 -5.22 4.35
CA SER A 77 -2.11 -5.18 5.80
C SER A 77 -1.60 -3.87 6.40
N LEU A 78 -2.10 -3.59 7.59
CA LEU A 78 -1.62 -2.51 8.43
C LEU A 78 -1.32 -3.08 9.82
N MET A 79 -0.10 -2.85 10.26
CA MET A 79 0.40 -3.26 11.57
C MET A 79 0.70 -2.04 12.42
N LEU A 80 0.44 -2.12 13.71
CA LEU A 80 0.86 -1.12 14.69
C LEU A 80 1.92 -1.71 15.61
N ILE A 81 2.78 -0.83 16.13
CA ILE A 81 3.76 -1.20 17.15
C ILE A 81 3.07 -1.19 18.51
N ASP A 82 3.14 -2.30 19.20
CA ASP A 82 2.81 -2.40 20.61
C ASP A 82 4.05 -1.96 21.42
N GLU A 83 3.95 -0.79 22.05
CA GLU A 83 5.07 -0.18 22.78
C GLU A 83 5.43 -0.97 24.07
N GLU A 84 4.51 -1.77 24.61
CA GLU A 84 4.75 -2.57 25.82
C GLU A 84 5.57 -3.82 25.51
N THR A 85 5.28 -4.47 24.36
CA THR A 85 5.93 -5.73 23.98
C THR A 85 7.03 -5.56 22.94
N ASP A 86 7.17 -4.40 22.32
CA ASP A 86 8.10 -4.08 21.24
C ASP A 86 7.85 -4.95 19.98
N GLU A 87 6.56 -5.27 19.70
CA GLU A 87 6.11 -6.12 18.62
C GLU A 87 5.31 -5.34 17.58
N LEU A 88 5.34 -5.78 16.32
CA LEU A 88 4.38 -5.43 15.28
C LEU A 88 3.14 -6.34 15.41
N VAL A 89 1.97 -5.74 15.42
CA VAL A 89 0.68 -6.43 15.56
C VAL A 89 -0.17 -6.14 14.33
N PHE A 90 -0.66 -7.15 13.65
CA PHE A 90 -1.60 -7.00 12.54
C PHE A 90 -2.96 -6.50 13.06
N ILE A 91 -3.31 -5.27 12.69
CA ILE A 91 -4.58 -4.62 13.10
C ILE A 91 -5.62 -4.71 11.98
N LEU A 92 -5.19 -4.50 10.73
CA LEU A 92 -6.04 -4.59 9.55
C LEU A 92 -5.37 -5.50 8.53
N VAL A 93 -6.15 -6.40 7.94
CA VAL A 93 -5.70 -7.30 6.88
C VAL A 93 -6.82 -7.46 5.87
N HIS A 94 -6.53 -7.21 4.60
CA HIS A 94 -7.44 -7.45 3.49
C HIS A 94 -6.87 -8.50 2.54
N GLY A 95 -7.75 -9.21 1.87
CA GLY A 95 -7.41 -10.24 0.88
C GLY A 95 -7.46 -11.66 1.45
N ALA A 96 -6.73 -12.58 0.82
CA ALA A 96 -6.82 -14.01 1.10
C ALA A 96 -6.30 -14.42 2.48
N ALA A 97 -5.40 -13.64 3.07
CA ALA A 97 -4.86 -13.86 4.42
C ALA A 97 -5.82 -13.43 5.54
N GLY A 98 -6.65 -12.44 5.27
CA GLY A 98 -7.74 -11.84 6.04
C GLY A 98 -7.72 -12.09 7.55
N GLU A 99 -8.80 -12.70 8.03
CA GLU A 99 -9.07 -12.89 9.47
C GLU A 99 -7.99 -13.71 10.22
N LYS A 100 -7.20 -14.52 9.52
CA LYS A 100 -6.22 -15.40 10.15
C LYS A 100 -5.01 -14.64 10.74
N LEU A 101 -4.67 -13.48 10.18
CA LEU A 101 -3.54 -12.68 10.61
C LEU A 101 -3.91 -11.60 11.63
N ILE A 102 -5.17 -11.19 11.74
CA ILE A 102 -5.57 -10.14 12.70
C ILE A 102 -5.18 -10.57 14.11
N GLY A 103 -4.42 -9.70 14.80
CA GLY A 103 -3.90 -9.95 16.14
C GLY A 103 -2.61 -10.80 16.19
N HIS A 104 -2.13 -11.31 15.04
CA HIS A 104 -0.82 -11.96 14.99
C HIS A 104 0.28 -10.95 15.31
N ARG A 105 1.31 -11.40 16.06
CA ARG A 105 2.40 -10.58 16.58
C ARG A 105 3.75 -11.15 16.22
N PHE A 106 4.72 -10.27 15.96
CA PHE A 106 6.12 -10.65 15.78
C PHE A 106 7.06 -9.49 16.15
N ASP A 107 8.33 -9.81 16.44
CA ASP A 107 9.34 -8.82 16.80
C ASP A 107 9.43 -7.73 15.72
N ARG A 108 9.28 -6.46 16.13
CA ARG A 108 9.26 -5.30 15.22
C ARG A 108 10.55 -5.11 14.40
N ARG A 109 11.59 -5.90 14.67
CA ARG A 109 12.86 -5.88 13.92
C ARG A 109 12.92 -6.96 12.85
N GLN A 110 11.97 -7.87 12.82
CA GLN A 110 11.94 -8.99 11.89
C GLN A 110 11.06 -8.70 10.67
N GLY A 111 11.39 -9.36 9.58
CA GLY A 111 10.62 -9.26 8.35
C GLY A 111 10.91 -8.00 7.54
N ILE A 112 10.27 -7.92 6.38
CA ILE A 112 10.32 -6.75 5.50
C ILE A 112 9.68 -5.54 6.20
N ALA A 113 8.54 -5.75 6.86
CA ALA A 113 7.87 -4.72 7.65
C ALA A 113 8.76 -4.21 8.80
N GLY A 114 9.40 -5.10 9.52
CA GLY A 114 10.31 -4.72 10.61
C GLY A 114 11.52 -3.94 10.13
N TRP A 115 12.07 -4.30 8.98
CA TRP A 115 13.15 -3.54 8.37
C TRP A 115 12.69 -2.11 8.01
N ALA A 116 11.51 -1.97 7.38
CA ALA A 116 10.93 -0.67 7.05
C ALA A 116 10.71 0.20 8.31
N ALA A 117 10.19 -0.40 9.37
CA ALA A 117 9.99 0.28 10.66
C ALA A 117 11.31 0.75 11.28
N GLN A 118 12.34 -0.08 11.25
CA GLN A 118 13.64 0.20 11.87
C GLN A 118 14.43 1.30 11.14
N HIS A 119 14.38 1.30 9.80
CA HIS A 119 15.15 2.26 8.98
C HIS A 119 14.35 3.51 8.63
N ILE A 120 13.04 3.52 8.89
CA ILE A 120 12.11 4.61 8.52
C ILE A 120 12.14 4.86 7.01
N GLU A 121 12.28 3.79 6.23
CA GLU A 121 12.39 3.83 4.78
C GLU A 121 11.40 2.85 4.13
N PRO A 122 10.82 3.21 2.96
CA PRO A 122 10.04 2.29 2.17
C PRO A 122 10.89 1.10 1.68
N VAL A 123 10.29 -0.07 1.62
CA VAL A 123 10.91 -1.28 1.08
C VAL A 123 10.07 -1.80 -0.08
N ILE A 124 10.73 -2.07 -1.20
CA ILE A 124 10.18 -2.83 -2.32
C ILE A 124 10.92 -4.16 -2.41
N SER A 125 10.20 -5.26 -2.48
CA SER A 125 10.75 -6.57 -2.79
C SER A 125 9.93 -7.22 -3.91
N SER A 126 10.51 -7.32 -5.10
CA SER A 126 9.86 -7.90 -6.29
C SER A 126 9.84 -9.43 -6.29
N ASN A 127 10.72 -10.04 -5.49
CA ASN A 127 10.76 -11.48 -5.25
C ASN A 127 11.17 -11.74 -3.80
N VAL A 128 10.17 -11.87 -2.94
CA VAL A 128 10.39 -12.01 -1.50
C VAL A 128 11.17 -13.27 -1.12
N HIS A 129 11.07 -14.35 -1.91
CA HIS A 129 11.81 -15.59 -1.64
C HIS A 129 13.33 -15.43 -1.79
N ASN A 130 13.78 -14.42 -2.53
CA ASN A 130 15.19 -14.06 -2.67
C ASN A 130 15.60 -12.92 -1.71
N ASP A 131 14.68 -12.36 -0.95
CA ASP A 131 14.94 -11.28 0.00
C ASP A 131 15.25 -11.87 1.39
N PRO A 132 16.47 -11.68 1.93
CA PRO A 132 16.86 -12.24 3.22
C PRO A 132 16.06 -11.70 4.40
N ARG A 133 15.30 -10.63 4.21
CA ARG A 133 14.43 -10.03 5.23
C ARG A 133 13.08 -10.73 5.32
N PHE A 134 12.68 -11.49 4.31
CA PHE A 134 11.36 -12.11 4.27
C PHE A 134 11.18 -13.16 5.38
N LEU A 135 9.99 -13.23 5.96
CA LEU A 135 9.59 -14.19 6.98
C LEU A 135 8.58 -15.20 6.41
N PRO A 136 9.04 -16.32 5.84
CA PRO A 136 8.15 -17.30 5.21
C PRO A 136 7.19 -17.97 6.21
N GLN A 137 7.51 -17.98 7.49
CA GLN A 137 6.67 -18.58 8.54
C GLN A 137 5.28 -17.93 8.62
N VAL A 138 5.16 -16.65 8.30
CA VAL A 138 3.87 -15.94 8.29
C VAL A 138 2.99 -16.51 7.17
N ASP A 139 3.53 -16.64 5.96
CA ASP A 139 2.85 -17.24 4.82
C ASP A 139 2.45 -18.70 5.06
N GLU A 140 3.36 -19.49 5.61
CA GLU A 140 3.15 -20.91 5.90
C GLU A 140 2.00 -21.14 6.88
N GLN A 141 1.88 -20.31 7.92
CA GLN A 141 0.82 -20.42 8.94
C GLN A 141 -0.59 -20.23 8.37
N ILE A 142 -0.73 -19.39 7.35
CA ILE A 142 -2.04 -19.03 6.79
C ILE A 142 -2.31 -19.69 5.45
N GLY A 143 -1.30 -20.32 4.83
CA GLY A 143 -1.38 -20.91 3.50
C GLY A 143 -1.48 -19.85 2.39
N PHE A 144 -0.76 -18.75 2.56
CA PHE A 144 -0.66 -17.65 1.59
C PHE A 144 0.68 -17.69 0.85
N GLU A 145 0.75 -17.09 -0.32
CA GLU A 145 1.98 -17.00 -1.10
C GLU A 145 2.27 -15.52 -1.43
N THR A 146 3.17 -14.93 -0.66
CA THR A 146 3.73 -13.62 -0.98
C THR A 146 4.79 -13.76 -2.06
N ARG A 147 4.64 -13.04 -3.18
CA ARG A 147 5.60 -12.99 -4.27
C ARG A 147 6.35 -11.67 -4.28
N SER A 148 5.60 -10.58 -4.19
CA SER A 148 6.13 -9.21 -4.16
C SER A 148 5.42 -8.38 -3.10
N ILE A 149 6.12 -7.39 -2.53
CA ILE A 149 5.62 -6.54 -1.45
C ILE A 149 6.19 -5.13 -1.55
N VAL A 150 5.36 -4.16 -1.18
CA VAL A 150 5.81 -2.82 -0.77
C VAL A 150 5.39 -2.60 0.66
N ALA A 151 6.35 -2.29 1.52
CA ALA A 151 6.13 -1.97 2.93
C ALA A 151 6.62 -0.55 3.22
N VAL A 152 5.81 0.24 3.91
CA VAL A 152 6.09 1.65 4.23
C VAL A 152 5.81 1.91 5.70
N PRO A 153 6.74 2.56 6.44
CA PRO A 153 6.54 2.88 7.84
C PRO A 153 5.49 3.99 8.03
N LEU A 154 4.64 3.83 9.02
CA LEU A 154 3.73 4.84 9.54
C LEU A 154 4.51 5.69 10.56
N ALA A 155 5.10 6.79 10.11
CA ALA A 155 5.96 7.62 10.95
C ALA A 155 5.38 9.02 11.14
N ALA A 156 5.30 9.48 12.39
CA ALA A 156 4.89 10.84 12.75
C ALA A 156 5.79 11.38 13.86
N ARG A 157 6.17 12.65 13.77
CA ARG A 157 6.99 13.37 14.76
C ARG A 157 8.27 12.61 15.17
N GLY A 158 8.91 11.92 14.23
CA GLY A 158 10.15 11.17 14.47
C GLY A 158 9.95 9.82 15.17
N ARG A 159 8.71 9.35 15.36
CA ARG A 159 8.38 8.02 15.88
C ARG A 159 7.74 7.18 14.81
N VAL A 160 8.01 5.89 14.81
CA VAL A 160 7.31 4.91 13.98
C VAL A 160 6.17 4.32 14.81
N LEU A 161 4.96 4.41 14.29
CA LEU A 161 3.73 3.92 14.92
C LEU A 161 3.33 2.55 14.41
N GLY A 162 3.80 2.19 13.20
CA GLY A 162 3.43 0.94 12.55
C GLY A 162 3.99 0.84 11.15
N VAL A 163 3.43 -0.07 10.36
CA VAL A 163 3.79 -0.31 8.95
C VAL A 163 2.51 -0.60 8.16
N ILE A 164 2.39 -0.03 6.97
CA ILE A 164 1.41 -0.41 5.96
C ILE A 164 2.11 -1.15 4.83
N GLU A 165 1.50 -2.22 4.35
CA GLU A 165 2.04 -2.99 3.24
C GLU A 165 0.95 -3.42 2.27
N VAL A 166 1.30 -3.52 1.00
CA VAL A 166 0.49 -4.11 -0.06
C VAL A 166 1.28 -5.19 -0.77
N ILE A 167 0.59 -6.22 -1.20
CA ILE A 167 1.17 -7.50 -1.59
C ILE A 167 0.61 -7.93 -2.94
N ASN A 168 1.46 -8.47 -3.80
CA ASN A 168 1.08 -9.12 -5.06
C ASN A 168 0.21 -8.24 -5.99
N LYS A 169 0.84 -7.45 -6.86
CA LYS A 169 0.10 -6.74 -7.92
C LYS A 169 -0.72 -7.72 -8.76
N ARG A 170 -1.96 -7.35 -9.10
CA ARG A 170 -2.85 -8.17 -9.95
C ARG A 170 -2.31 -8.34 -11.36
N SER A 171 -1.63 -7.32 -11.89
CA SER A 171 -0.97 -7.39 -13.20
C SER A 171 0.18 -8.41 -13.23
N GLY A 172 0.72 -8.79 -12.08
CA GLY A 172 1.93 -9.61 -11.96
C GLY A 172 3.22 -8.83 -12.23
N GLU A 173 3.13 -7.52 -12.46
CA GLU A 173 4.29 -6.65 -12.62
C GLU A 173 4.96 -6.36 -11.27
N ASP A 174 6.21 -5.96 -11.32
CA ASP A 174 6.94 -5.51 -10.14
C ASP A 174 6.38 -4.19 -9.59
N PHE A 175 6.49 -4.00 -8.28
CA PHE A 175 6.27 -2.70 -7.68
C PHE A 175 7.40 -1.74 -8.06
N THR A 176 7.06 -0.47 -8.23
CA THR A 176 7.97 0.60 -8.65
C THR A 176 8.24 1.59 -7.52
N GLY A 177 9.22 2.48 -7.72
CA GLY A 177 9.47 3.60 -6.81
C GLY A 177 8.27 4.56 -6.70
N ASP A 178 7.47 4.69 -7.76
CA ASP A 178 6.25 5.50 -7.75
C ASP A 178 5.16 4.85 -6.88
N ASP A 179 5.04 3.53 -6.91
CA ASP A 179 4.14 2.79 -6.00
C ASP A 179 4.53 3.02 -4.54
N ALA A 180 5.81 2.92 -4.22
CA ALA A 180 6.31 3.17 -2.87
C ALA A 180 6.10 4.64 -2.44
N SER A 181 6.29 5.59 -3.34
CA SER A 181 6.05 7.02 -3.09
C SER A 181 4.57 7.29 -2.80
N LEU A 182 3.67 6.69 -3.57
CA LEU A 182 2.24 6.81 -3.38
C LEU A 182 1.80 6.21 -2.03
N LEU A 183 2.27 5.00 -1.71
CA LEU A 183 2.00 4.38 -0.42
C LEU A 183 2.56 5.20 0.75
N SER A 184 3.72 5.86 0.57
CA SER A 184 4.31 6.74 1.58
C SER A 184 3.47 7.97 1.89
N ILE A 185 2.79 8.53 0.89
CA ILE A 185 1.83 9.63 1.11
C ILE A 185 0.67 9.15 1.99
N LEU A 186 0.08 8.00 1.67
CA LEU A 186 -1.01 7.41 2.45
C LEU A 186 -0.56 7.04 3.87
N ALA A 187 0.63 6.48 4.01
CA ALA A 187 1.25 6.17 5.30
C ALA A 187 1.42 7.41 6.17
N THR A 188 1.87 8.53 5.58
CA THR A 188 2.05 9.81 6.29
C THR A 188 0.73 10.37 6.81
N LEU A 189 -0.34 10.29 6.00
CA LEU A 189 -1.69 10.71 6.41
C LEU A 189 -2.21 9.84 7.55
N SER A 190 -2.08 8.52 7.45
CA SER A 190 -2.47 7.57 8.50
C SER A 190 -1.70 7.80 9.80
N ALA A 191 -0.39 7.98 9.71
CA ALA A 191 0.46 8.23 10.87
C ALA A 191 0.10 9.55 11.57
N SER A 192 -0.21 10.60 10.80
CA SER A 192 -0.64 11.89 11.35
C SER A 192 -1.97 11.79 12.07
N ALA A 193 -2.92 11.03 11.54
CA ALA A 193 -4.22 10.78 12.16
C ALA A 193 -4.07 9.97 13.46
N LEU A 194 -3.24 8.92 13.45
CA LEU A 194 -2.93 8.11 14.64
C LEU A 194 -2.31 8.96 15.75
N ASP A 195 -1.30 9.76 15.43
CA ASP A 195 -0.59 10.61 16.37
C ASP A 195 -1.52 11.68 17.00
N TYR A 196 -2.42 12.23 16.17
CA TYR A 196 -3.44 13.16 16.64
C TYR A 196 -4.44 12.49 17.58
N ALA A 197 -4.97 11.32 17.22
CA ALA A 197 -5.91 10.56 18.07
C ALA A 197 -5.28 10.21 19.42
N ALA A 198 -4.04 9.75 19.44
CA ALA A 198 -3.29 9.46 20.68
C ALA A 198 -3.09 10.69 21.54
N SER A 199 -2.82 11.86 20.94
CA SER A 199 -2.66 13.13 21.66
C SER A 199 -3.95 13.55 22.36
N VAL A 200 -5.10 13.44 21.67
CA VAL A 200 -6.42 13.78 22.23
C VAL A 200 -6.79 12.85 23.38
N GLU A 201 -6.47 11.58 23.28
CA GLU A 201 -6.76 10.60 24.34
C GLU A 201 -5.93 10.88 25.61
N THR A 202 -4.66 11.22 25.43
CA THR A 202 -3.76 11.60 26.55
C THR A 202 -4.23 12.86 27.25
N GLU A 203 -4.71 13.88 26.51
CA GLU A 203 -5.26 15.11 27.10
C GLU A 203 -6.56 14.85 27.88
N LYS A 204 -7.44 14.00 27.36
CA LYS A 204 -8.67 13.60 28.07
C LYS A 204 -8.36 12.89 29.38
N GLN A 205 -7.38 12.01 29.42
CA GLN A 205 -6.95 11.30 30.62
C GLN A 205 -6.29 12.23 31.64
N ALA A 206 -5.47 13.17 31.18
CA ALA A 206 -4.84 14.17 32.07
C ALA A 206 -5.85 15.19 32.67
N GLY A 207 -6.90 15.54 31.92
CA GLY A 207 -7.94 16.47 32.36
C GLY A 207 -8.96 15.87 33.32
N VAL A 208 -9.03 14.54 33.45
CA VAL A 208 -9.94 13.84 34.42
C VAL A 208 -9.31 13.71 35.82
N THR A 209 -7.99 13.93 35.96
CA THR A 209 -7.24 13.80 37.22
C THR A 209 -7.00 15.14 37.93
N GLY A 210 -7.62 16.23 37.52
CA GLY A 210 -7.63 17.57 38.14
C GLY A 210 -9.03 17.94 38.62
#